data_4056ca7ee768b6e366a596c29cd603c2
#
_entry.id   4056ca7ee768b6e366a596c29cd603c2
#
_cell.length_a   1.000
_cell.length_b   1.000
_cell.length_c   1.000
_cell.angle_alpha   90.00
_cell.angle_beta   90.00
_cell.angle_gamma   90.00
#
_symmetry.space_group_name_H-M   'P 1'
#
loop_
_entity.id
_entity.type
_entity.pdbx_description
1 polymer ?
#
loop_
_entity_poly.entity_id
_entity_poly.type
_entity_poly.pdbx_seq_one_letter_code
_entity_poly.pdbx_strand_id
1 'polypeptide(L)'
;MDNKQSRREARETAFLTAFAATFQPEEGQQPLEEHPEPDAFAQQLLDAMVQHEAELDAMISQNLKGWTLDRLPRVSLVALRLALAEMLYGREKIAGVAINEAVELVKKYGAENDYQFVNGVLGTVARAQGVEPGPDASC
;
A
#
# COMPACT_ATOMS: atom_id res chain seq x y z
N MET A 1 28.01 -6.79 3.01
CA MET A 1 27.42 -5.58 2.42
C MET A 1 25.97 -5.46 2.85
N ASP A 2 25.65 -4.33 3.32
CA ASP A 2 24.35 -4.09 3.89
C ASP A 2 23.41 -3.53 2.83
N ASN A 3 22.28 -4.21 2.61
CA ASN A 3 21.28 -3.76 1.66
C ASN A 3 20.17 -2.97 2.34
N LYS A 4 20.42 -2.54 3.55
CA LYS A 4 19.39 -1.87 4.31
C LYS A 4 19.04 -0.54 3.68
N GLN A 5 17.77 -0.34 3.47
CA GLN A 5 17.21 0.90 2.93
C GLN A 5 16.60 1.71 4.06
N SER A 6 16.39 3.01 3.81
CA SER A 6 15.55 3.77 4.73
C SER A 6 14.14 3.19 4.70
N ARG A 7 13.35 3.49 5.72
CA ARG A 7 11.97 3.02 5.73
C ARG A 7 11.19 3.49 4.51
N ARG A 8 11.41 4.74 4.09
CA ARG A 8 10.73 5.25 2.90
C ARG A 8 11.16 4.50 1.64
N GLU A 9 12.46 4.28 1.50
CA GLU A 9 12.97 3.52 0.35
C GLU A 9 12.44 2.09 0.36
N ALA A 10 12.41 1.49 1.54
CA ALA A 10 11.93 0.11 1.66
C ALA A 10 10.46 0.01 1.29
N ARG A 11 9.65 0.98 1.71
CA ARG A 11 8.23 0.97 1.34
C ARG A 11 8.05 1.15 -0.15
N GLU A 12 8.85 2.00 -0.78
CA GLU A 12 8.76 2.18 -2.22
C GLU A 12 9.17 0.90 -2.94
N THR A 13 10.23 0.24 -2.48
CA THR A 13 10.65 -1.03 -3.05
C THR A 13 9.55 -2.07 -2.94
N ALA A 14 8.91 -2.15 -1.77
CA ALA A 14 7.80 -3.09 -1.60
C ALA A 14 6.66 -2.76 -2.56
N PHE A 15 6.34 -1.47 -2.71
CA PHE A 15 5.29 -1.06 -3.62
C PHE A 15 5.59 -1.46 -5.05
N LEU A 16 6.79 -1.16 -5.52
CA LEU A 16 7.16 -1.47 -6.90
C LEU A 16 7.19 -2.99 -7.15
N THR A 17 7.67 -3.74 -6.17
CA THR A 17 7.67 -5.19 -6.28
C THR A 17 6.26 -5.74 -6.38
N ALA A 18 5.37 -5.28 -5.49
CA ALA A 18 3.98 -5.72 -5.49
C ALA A 18 3.26 -5.28 -6.75
N PHE A 19 3.53 -4.06 -7.21
CA PHE A 19 2.89 -3.55 -8.41
C PHE A 19 3.27 -4.38 -9.62
N ALA A 20 4.57 -4.69 -9.74
CA ALA A 20 5.04 -5.52 -10.87
C ALA A 20 4.37 -6.88 -10.87
N ALA A 21 4.10 -7.42 -9.70
CA ALA A 21 3.49 -8.75 -9.58
C ALA A 21 2.02 -8.76 -10.02
N THR A 22 1.40 -7.59 -10.19
CA THR A 22 0.01 -7.55 -10.67
C THR A 22 -0.11 -7.75 -12.16
N PHE A 23 0.99 -7.71 -12.89
CA PHE A 23 0.95 -7.88 -14.34
C PHE A 23 1.22 -9.31 -14.74
N GLN A 24 0.50 -9.76 -15.77
CA GLN A 24 0.73 -11.09 -16.32
C GLN A 24 1.84 -11.01 -17.35
N PRO A 25 2.69 -12.05 -17.46
CA PRO A 25 3.76 -12.01 -18.44
C PRO A 25 3.27 -11.77 -19.87
N GLU A 26 2.11 -12.32 -20.21
CA GLU A 26 1.59 -12.19 -21.56
C GLU A 26 1.01 -10.81 -21.84
N GLU A 27 0.88 -9.97 -20.82
CA GLU A 27 0.40 -8.61 -21.05
C GLU A 27 1.48 -7.71 -21.64
N GLY A 28 2.73 -8.13 -21.55
CA GLY A 28 3.83 -7.37 -22.13
C GLY A 28 4.06 -6.02 -21.49
N GLN A 29 3.51 -5.79 -20.33
CA GLN A 29 3.66 -4.51 -19.64
C GLN A 29 4.90 -4.53 -18.78
N GLN A 30 5.52 -3.37 -18.66
CA GLN A 30 6.75 -3.24 -17.90
C GLN A 30 6.45 -2.67 -16.52
N PRO A 31 7.26 -3.00 -15.53
CA PRO A 31 7.16 -2.35 -14.22
C PRO A 31 7.33 -0.85 -14.35
N LEU A 32 6.85 -0.11 -13.37
CA LEU A 32 6.95 1.35 -13.38
C LEU A 32 8.40 1.80 -13.45
N GLU A 33 9.27 1.15 -12.71
CA GLU A 33 10.69 1.40 -12.81
C GLU A 33 11.45 0.29 -12.11
N GLU A 34 12.73 0.23 -12.39
CA GLU A 34 13.58 -0.75 -11.72
C GLU A 34 13.73 -0.38 -10.25
N HIS A 35 13.91 -1.39 -9.43
CA HIS A 35 14.04 -1.18 -8.00
C HIS A 35 15.00 -2.21 -7.41
N PRO A 36 15.61 -1.89 -6.27
CA PRO A 36 16.48 -2.87 -5.61
C PRO A 36 15.68 -4.03 -5.03
N GLU A 37 16.39 -5.05 -4.63
CA GLU A 37 15.76 -6.17 -3.94
C GLU A 37 15.19 -5.71 -2.61
N PRO A 38 14.04 -6.24 -2.20
CA PRO A 38 13.46 -5.84 -0.91
C PRO A 38 14.39 -6.21 0.25
N ASP A 39 14.55 -5.27 1.18
CA ASP A 39 15.24 -5.57 2.42
C ASP A 39 14.29 -6.31 3.37
N ALA A 40 14.74 -6.56 4.60
CA ALA A 40 13.92 -7.32 5.55
C ALA A 40 12.60 -6.63 5.86
N PHE A 41 12.62 -5.30 5.97
CA PHE A 41 11.39 -4.56 6.25
C PHE A 41 10.42 -4.66 5.08
N ALA A 42 10.90 -4.44 3.87
CA ALA A 42 10.06 -4.53 2.68
C ALA A 42 9.51 -5.94 2.49
N GLN A 43 10.35 -6.95 2.73
CA GLN A 43 9.90 -8.33 2.56
C GLN A 43 8.82 -8.69 3.57
N GLN A 44 8.94 -8.19 4.79
CA GLN A 44 7.93 -8.44 5.80
C GLN A 44 6.57 -7.85 5.38
N LEU A 45 6.60 -6.66 4.79
CA LEU A 45 5.35 -6.06 4.29
C LEU A 45 4.76 -6.86 3.15
N LEU A 46 5.61 -7.31 2.23
CA LEU A 46 5.14 -8.10 1.10
C LEU A 46 4.55 -9.43 1.56
N ASP A 47 5.21 -10.08 2.51
CA ASP A 47 4.71 -11.34 3.04
C ASP A 47 3.37 -11.16 3.73
N ALA A 48 3.24 -10.09 4.52
CA ALA A 48 1.98 -9.82 5.22
C ALA A 48 0.87 -9.53 4.21
N MET A 49 1.19 -8.79 3.16
CA MET A 49 0.19 -8.50 2.14
C MET A 49 -0.33 -9.76 1.47
N VAL A 50 0.58 -10.65 1.10
CA VAL A 50 0.18 -11.91 0.46
C VAL A 50 -0.59 -12.81 1.43
N GLN A 51 -0.10 -12.91 2.65
CA GLN A 51 -0.70 -13.78 3.64
C GLN A 51 -2.12 -13.36 4.00
N HIS A 52 -2.39 -12.06 4.02
CA HIS A 52 -3.67 -11.53 4.45
C HIS A 52 -4.47 -10.88 3.33
N GLU A 53 -4.16 -11.21 2.10
CA GLU A 53 -4.75 -10.51 0.95
C GLU A 53 -6.28 -10.50 0.98
N ALA A 54 -6.90 -11.64 1.30
CA ALA A 54 -8.35 -11.73 1.32
C ALA A 54 -8.95 -10.78 2.35
N GLU A 55 -8.34 -10.71 3.53
CA GLU A 55 -8.82 -9.81 4.58
C GLU A 55 -8.65 -8.35 4.17
N LEU A 56 -7.50 -8.01 3.59
CA LEU A 56 -7.22 -6.66 3.17
C LEU A 56 -8.20 -6.22 2.09
N ASP A 57 -8.44 -7.11 1.12
CA ASP A 57 -9.36 -6.79 0.04
C ASP A 57 -10.79 -6.60 0.55
N ALA A 58 -11.18 -7.40 1.57
CA ALA A 58 -12.51 -7.23 2.16
C ALA A 58 -12.65 -5.86 2.82
N MET A 59 -11.60 -5.41 3.52
CA MET A 59 -11.64 -4.09 4.14
C MET A 59 -11.73 -2.98 3.11
N ILE A 60 -10.98 -3.11 2.02
CA ILE A 60 -11.05 -2.13 0.95
C ILE A 60 -12.44 -2.13 0.33
N SER A 61 -12.97 -3.31 0.04
CA SER A 61 -14.28 -3.44 -0.60
C SER A 61 -15.39 -2.78 0.21
N GLN A 62 -15.31 -2.86 1.54
CA GLN A 62 -16.32 -2.26 2.40
C GLN A 62 -16.39 -0.74 2.25
N ASN A 63 -15.35 -0.15 1.68
CA ASN A 63 -15.28 1.30 1.48
C ASN A 63 -15.52 1.71 0.04
N LEU A 64 -15.95 0.80 -0.80
CA LEU A 64 -16.19 1.08 -2.22
C LEU A 64 -17.69 1.14 -2.46
N LYS A 65 -18.23 2.34 -2.55
CA LYS A 65 -19.65 2.52 -2.76
C LYS A 65 -19.94 2.45 -4.25
N GLY A 66 -20.52 1.33 -4.66
CA GLY A 66 -20.86 1.14 -6.06
C GLY A 66 -19.70 0.77 -6.96
N TRP A 67 -18.55 0.46 -6.38
CA TRP A 67 -17.35 0.08 -7.13
C TRP A 67 -16.91 -1.31 -6.71
N THR A 68 -16.10 -1.94 -7.57
CA THR A 68 -15.49 -3.21 -7.22
C THR A 68 -13.98 -3.06 -7.28
N LEU A 69 -13.28 -3.99 -6.62
CA LEU A 69 -11.82 -3.91 -6.55
C LEU A 69 -11.17 -3.85 -7.92
N ASP A 70 -11.71 -4.60 -8.89
CA ASP A 70 -11.10 -4.66 -10.19
C ASP A 70 -11.25 -3.36 -10.98
N ARG A 71 -12.05 -2.43 -10.47
CA ARG A 71 -12.20 -1.12 -11.10
C ARG A 71 -11.25 -0.08 -10.54
N LEU A 72 -10.56 -0.41 -9.44
CA LEU A 72 -9.59 0.52 -8.88
C LEU A 72 -8.34 0.57 -9.74
N PRO A 73 -7.73 1.76 -9.87
CA PRO A 73 -6.40 1.83 -10.48
C PRO A 73 -5.43 0.93 -9.72
N ARG A 74 -4.58 0.23 -10.43
CA ARG A 74 -3.64 -0.68 -9.79
C ARG A 74 -2.74 0.00 -8.78
N VAL A 75 -2.28 1.21 -9.09
CA VAL A 75 -1.44 1.94 -8.15
C VAL A 75 -2.18 2.13 -6.83
N SER A 76 -3.44 2.55 -6.89
CA SER A 76 -4.22 2.75 -5.67
C SER A 76 -4.44 1.45 -4.92
N LEU A 77 -4.79 0.38 -5.64
CA LEU A 77 -5.05 -0.90 -5.00
C LEU A 77 -3.80 -1.44 -4.30
N VAL A 78 -2.66 -1.39 -4.96
CA VAL A 78 -1.42 -1.89 -4.35
C VAL A 78 -1.04 -1.04 -3.15
N ALA A 79 -1.15 0.29 -3.27
CA ALA A 79 -0.83 1.16 -2.15
C ALA A 79 -1.75 0.89 -0.95
N LEU A 80 -3.05 0.69 -1.21
CA LEU A 80 -3.99 0.37 -0.14
C LEU A 80 -3.64 -0.95 0.53
N ARG A 81 -3.35 -1.98 -0.24
CA ARG A 81 -3.01 -3.28 0.32
C ARG A 81 -1.76 -3.22 1.20
N LEU A 82 -0.72 -2.55 0.71
CA LEU A 82 0.53 -2.47 1.46
C LEU A 82 0.38 -1.64 2.72
N ALA A 83 -0.33 -0.52 2.63
CA ALA A 83 -0.52 0.32 3.81
C ALA A 83 -1.33 -0.40 4.88
N LEU A 84 -2.38 -1.11 4.47
CA LEU A 84 -3.17 -1.88 5.44
C LEU A 84 -2.35 -3.01 6.04
N ALA A 85 -1.51 -3.67 5.24
CA ALA A 85 -0.64 -4.70 5.76
C ALA A 85 0.30 -4.12 6.81
N GLU A 86 0.83 -2.94 6.56
CA GLU A 86 1.72 -2.30 7.52
C GLU A 86 0.97 -1.89 8.79
N MET A 87 -0.21 -1.31 8.64
CA MET A 87 -0.99 -0.85 9.78
C MET A 87 -1.40 -1.98 10.70
N LEU A 88 -1.77 -3.11 10.13
CA LEU A 88 -2.37 -4.19 10.91
C LEU A 88 -1.38 -5.29 11.27
N TYR A 89 -0.39 -5.51 10.42
CA TYR A 89 0.53 -6.65 10.59
C TYR A 89 1.99 -6.25 10.56
N GLY A 90 2.28 -4.97 10.44
CA GLY A 90 3.66 -4.50 10.42
C GLY A 90 4.28 -4.52 11.81
N ARG A 91 5.59 -4.42 11.85
CA ARG A 91 6.30 -4.46 13.12
C ARG A 91 6.00 -3.25 13.98
N GLU A 92 5.88 -2.08 13.37
CA GLU A 92 5.74 -0.83 14.13
C GLU A 92 4.30 -0.38 14.25
N LYS A 93 3.47 -0.74 13.29
CA LYS A 93 2.03 -0.45 13.32
C LYS A 93 1.71 1.01 13.59
N ILE A 94 2.43 1.91 12.95
CA ILE A 94 2.16 3.34 13.08
C ILE A 94 1.30 3.76 11.90
N ALA A 95 0.00 3.83 12.13
CA ALA A 95 -0.96 4.07 11.05
C ALA A 95 -0.71 5.38 10.32
N GLY A 96 -0.42 6.45 11.06
CA GLY A 96 -0.21 7.74 10.41
C GLY A 96 0.93 7.72 9.43
N VAL A 97 2.00 7.00 9.77
CA VAL A 97 3.15 6.88 8.88
C VAL A 97 2.76 6.05 7.66
N ALA A 98 2.10 4.92 7.86
CA ALA A 98 1.70 4.06 6.74
C ALA A 98 0.79 4.81 5.78
N ILE A 99 -0.17 5.55 6.31
CA ILE A 99 -1.11 6.30 5.47
C ILE A 99 -0.37 7.38 4.68
N ASN A 100 0.48 8.15 5.36
CA ASN A 100 1.18 9.23 4.69
C ASN A 100 2.09 8.71 3.58
N GLU A 101 2.81 7.62 3.84
CA GLU A 101 3.70 7.07 2.84
C GLU A 101 2.93 6.49 1.65
N ALA A 102 1.79 5.87 1.90
CA ALA A 102 0.95 5.37 0.81
C ALA A 102 0.46 6.52 -0.07
N VAL A 103 0.03 7.61 0.58
CA VAL A 103 -0.43 8.78 -0.16
C VAL A 103 0.68 9.34 -1.05
N GLU A 104 1.91 9.40 -0.51
CA GLU A 104 3.03 9.90 -1.31
C GLU A 104 3.32 8.99 -2.51
N LEU A 105 3.21 7.68 -2.34
CA LEU A 105 3.42 6.76 -3.45
C LEU A 105 2.35 6.94 -4.52
N VAL A 106 1.11 7.13 -4.12
CA VAL A 106 0.03 7.35 -5.08
C VAL A 106 0.21 8.68 -5.81
N LYS A 107 0.68 9.71 -5.11
CA LYS A 107 0.99 10.97 -5.78
C LYS A 107 2.09 10.81 -6.80
N LYS A 108 3.06 9.95 -6.51
CA LYS A 108 4.20 9.78 -7.41
C LYS A 108 3.85 8.91 -8.62
N TYR A 109 3.09 7.86 -8.43
CA TYR A 109 2.86 6.87 -9.48
C TYR A 109 1.43 6.81 -10.00
N GLY A 110 0.49 7.38 -9.29
CA GLY A 110 -0.92 7.30 -9.68
C GLY A 110 -1.39 8.52 -10.44
N ALA A 111 -2.67 8.54 -10.73
CA ALA A 111 -3.29 9.67 -11.41
C ALA A 111 -3.56 10.80 -10.42
N GLU A 112 -3.71 11.99 -10.98
CA GLU A 112 -4.02 13.16 -10.19
C GLU A 112 -5.29 12.93 -9.39
N ASN A 113 -5.26 13.25 -8.12
CA ASN A 113 -6.40 13.13 -7.21
C ASN A 113 -6.68 11.72 -6.68
N ASP A 114 -6.00 10.69 -7.18
CA ASP A 114 -6.18 9.34 -6.64
C ASP A 114 -5.82 9.27 -5.16
N TYR A 115 -4.86 10.11 -4.74
CA TYR A 115 -4.40 10.07 -3.35
C TYR A 115 -5.49 10.45 -2.36
N GLN A 116 -6.47 11.27 -2.77
CA GLN A 116 -7.55 11.66 -1.88
C GLN A 116 -8.40 10.46 -1.51
N PHE A 117 -8.71 9.63 -2.48
CA PHE A 117 -9.47 8.42 -2.23
C PHE A 117 -8.68 7.47 -1.32
N VAL A 118 -7.39 7.28 -1.60
CA VAL A 118 -6.55 6.38 -0.80
C VAL A 118 -6.48 6.87 0.64
N ASN A 119 -6.26 8.17 0.82
CA ASN A 119 -6.20 8.74 2.16
C ASN A 119 -7.51 8.50 2.93
N GLY A 120 -8.64 8.70 2.27
CA GLY A 120 -9.93 8.53 2.90
C GLY A 120 -10.20 7.10 3.32
N VAL A 121 -9.90 6.15 2.43
CA VAL A 121 -10.11 4.74 2.75
C VAL A 121 -9.23 4.33 3.93
N LEU A 122 -7.95 4.68 3.89
CA LEU A 122 -7.04 4.28 4.94
C LEU A 122 -7.40 4.89 6.29
N GLY A 123 -7.80 6.16 6.29
CA GLY A 123 -8.22 6.79 7.54
C GLY A 123 -9.45 6.12 8.13
N THR A 124 -10.41 5.79 7.27
CA THR A 124 -11.64 5.13 7.74
C THR A 124 -11.33 3.76 8.31
N VAL A 125 -10.49 2.97 7.62
CA VAL A 125 -10.14 1.64 8.12
C VAL A 125 -9.36 1.74 9.42
N ALA A 126 -8.44 2.68 9.52
CA ALA A 126 -7.64 2.84 10.74
C ALA A 126 -8.54 3.10 11.94
N ARG A 127 -9.51 4.00 11.79
CA ARG A 127 -10.43 4.29 12.88
C ARG A 127 -11.30 3.09 13.22
N ALA A 128 -11.78 2.38 12.22
CA ALA A 128 -12.63 1.22 12.44
C ALA A 128 -11.88 0.09 13.13
N GLN A 129 -10.59 -0.04 12.86
CA GLN A 129 -9.77 -1.09 13.46
C GLN A 129 -9.16 -0.68 14.79
N GLY A 130 -9.43 0.54 15.24
CA GLY A 130 -8.90 1.01 16.51
C GLY A 130 -7.42 1.34 16.46
N VAL A 131 -6.88 1.56 15.28
CA VAL A 131 -5.49 1.95 15.13
C VAL A 131 -5.44 3.47 15.06
N GLU A 132 -4.61 4.07 15.91
CA GLU A 132 -4.49 5.51 15.92
C GLU A 132 -3.89 6.01 14.61
N PRO A 133 -4.61 6.86 13.89
CA PRO A 133 -4.06 7.34 12.62
C PRO A 133 -2.89 8.33 12.78
N GLY A 134 -2.70 8.87 13.98
CA GLY A 134 -1.62 9.82 14.18
C GLY A 134 -2.04 11.24 13.87
N PRO A 135 -1.24 12.21 14.32
CA PRO A 135 -1.66 13.62 14.21
C PRO A 135 -1.72 14.12 12.77
N ASP A 136 -0.95 13.52 11.87
CA ASP A 136 -0.90 14.00 10.48
C ASP A 136 -1.91 13.33 9.58
N ALA A 137 -2.64 12.35 10.07
CA ALA A 137 -3.60 11.61 9.27
C ALA A 137 -5.01 12.11 9.47
N SER A 138 -5.13 13.32 9.88
CA SER A 138 -6.43 13.91 10.11
C SER A 138 -7.08 14.25 8.80
N CYS A 139 -8.29 14.25 8.81
CA CYS A 139 -9.14 14.72 7.79
C CYS A 139 -9.93 14.04 7.09
#